data_6a17f27df44e492d2f290ea38e12357d
#
_entry.id   6a17f27df44e492d2f290ea38e12357d
#
_cell.length_a   1.000
_cell.length_b   1.000
_cell.length_c   1.000
_cell.angle_alpha   90.00
_cell.angle_beta   90.00
_cell.angle_gamma   90.00
#
_symmetry.space_group_name_H-M   'P 1'
#
loop_
_entity.id
_entity.type
_entity.pdbx_description
1 polymer ?
#
loop_
_entity_poly.entity_id
_entity_poly.type
_entity_poly.pdbx_seq_one_letter_code
_entity_poly.pdbx_strand_id
1 'polypeptide(L)'
;MKNNQNIIYIRILSLLIFSFWFLPVSASEQLIEFSGYIKNIKNKKPIDNVSLTVEGTNIGTVTNDDGYFSLKVPANSLPTVLKAEYIGFQTITIPLSLKSNRSKIVNLFMTPTGKVLKELFVLGGDPKEIVEAALKKIPENYSANDNLFSGFYRETVKKGNRYINISEALVDVLKKPYKHRNTFGEKVKIDRGRKLLSPKPSDTIAVKLMGGPYMPIVLDAVKNDEHLFSIDEIENYEFKMEPGALIDDRMHYAISFKPIVTMPYPLYSGVFYIDGDNLTISRVEFELDMKDKKKVTNSILQKKPSGLNFKPIEVSGVVTYKTINGKSYLDYINSKMRFKCDWKKRLFSSTYTSQAEMVMTSRTDSIDRHMKFNDTFGSRKIFSDQVDNYWDENFWKDYNIIEPSESLEKAVNKLRKK
;
A
#
# COMPACT_ATOMS: atom_id res chain seq x y z
N MET A 1 35.31 4.90 -65.52
CA MET A 1 34.88 4.07 -64.44
C MET A 1 35.12 4.66 -63.00
N LYS A 2 36.10 5.56 -62.82
CA LYS A 2 36.36 6.15 -61.43
C LYS A 2 35.29 7.14 -60.95
N ASN A 3 34.57 7.84 -61.82
CA ASN A 3 33.58 8.85 -61.40
C ASN A 3 32.28 8.26 -60.79
N ASN A 4 31.88 7.06 -61.15
CA ASN A 4 30.64 6.44 -60.60
C ASN A 4 30.83 5.88 -59.22
N GLN A 5 32.02 5.49 -58.79
CA GLN A 5 32.29 5.01 -57.48
C GLN A 5 32.21 6.14 -56.45
N ASN A 6 32.71 7.33 -56.75
CA ASN A 6 32.63 8.48 -55.84
C ASN A 6 31.19 8.96 -55.59
N ILE A 7 30.31 8.86 -56.57
CA ILE A 7 28.89 9.21 -56.44
C ILE A 7 28.16 8.20 -55.54
N ILE A 8 28.52 6.93 -55.61
CA ILE A 8 27.96 5.87 -54.74
C ILE A 8 28.40 6.07 -53.29
N TYR A 9 29.66 6.38 -53.03
CA TYR A 9 30.15 6.68 -51.66
C TYR A 9 29.51 7.92 -51.05
N ILE A 10 29.30 8.99 -51.85
CA ILE A 10 28.63 10.22 -51.38
C ILE A 10 27.15 9.91 -51.04
N ARG A 11 26.46 9.10 -51.85
CA ARG A 11 25.06 8.70 -51.55
C ARG A 11 24.96 7.79 -50.36
N ILE A 12 25.88 6.86 -50.16
CA ILE A 12 25.92 6.00 -48.95
C ILE A 12 26.24 6.84 -47.70
N LEU A 13 27.18 7.77 -47.80
CA LEU A 13 27.53 8.67 -46.70
C LEU A 13 26.38 9.62 -46.34
N SER A 14 25.64 10.14 -47.32
CA SER A 14 24.45 10.97 -47.04
C SER A 14 23.29 10.17 -46.46
N LEU A 15 23.11 8.90 -46.82
CA LEU A 15 22.13 8.00 -46.21
C LEU A 15 22.49 7.64 -44.77
N LEU A 16 23.77 7.44 -44.47
CA LEU A 16 24.27 7.22 -43.09
C LEU A 16 24.11 8.46 -42.21
N ILE A 17 24.34 9.66 -42.73
CA ILE A 17 24.16 10.92 -42.02
C ILE A 17 22.65 11.15 -41.75
N PHE A 18 21.77 10.80 -42.69
CA PHE A 18 20.33 10.95 -42.51
C PHE A 18 19.71 9.93 -41.52
N SER A 19 20.30 8.73 -41.39
CA SER A 19 19.86 7.73 -40.42
C SER A 19 20.22 8.09 -38.97
N PHE A 20 21.23 8.92 -38.74
CA PHE A 20 21.62 9.40 -37.42
C PHE A 20 20.66 10.46 -36.85
N TRP A 21 19.83 11.09 -37.69
CA TRP A 21 18.86 12.10 -37.25
C TRP A 21 17.54 11.50 -36.72
N PHE A 22 17.35 10.19 -36.86
CA PHE A 22 16.14 9.48 -36.40
C PHE A 22 16.40 8.58 -35.18
N LEU A 23 17.48 8.79 -34.43
CA LEU A 23 17.58 8.14 -33.14
C LEU A 23 16.50 8.76 -32.23
N PRO A 24 15.53 7.97 -31.72
CA PRO A 24 14.58 8.48 -30.78
C PRO A 24 15.38 8.92 -29.54
N VAL A 25 15.48 10.20 -29.33
CA VAL A 25 15.93 10.75 -28.05
C VAL A 25 14.81 10.38 -27.07
N SER A 26 15.00 9.31 -26.32
CA SER A 26 14.20 9.03 -25.14
C SER A 26 14.44 10.19 -24.18
N ALA A 27 13.60 11.22 -24.28
CA ALA A 27 13.58 12.27 -23.30
C ALA A 27 13.24 11.60 -21.96
N SER A 28 14.20 11.45 -21.08
CA SER A 28 13.96 11.08 -19.69
C SER A 28 12.98 12.11 -19.13
N GLU A 29 11.82 11.65 -18.71
CA GLU A 29 10.80 12.51 -18.13
C GLU A 29 11.41 13.18 -16.89
N GLN A 30 11.48 14.50 -16.89
CA GLN A 30 12.06 15.26 -15.78
C GLN A 30 11.13 15.16 -14.59
N LEU A 31 11.58 14.51 -13.52
CA LEU A 31 10.87 14.44 -12.24
C LEU A 31 11.26 15.61 -11.35
N ILE A 32 10.27 16.17 -10.65
CA ILE A 32 10.46 17.21 -9.64
C ILE A 32 10.05 16.62 -8.30
N GLU A 33 10.97 16.69 -7.34
CA GLU A 33 10.77 16.17 -5.99
C GLU A 33 10.25 17.25 -5.05
N PHE A 34 9.17 16.90 -4.32
CA PHE A 34 8.60 17.68 -3.23
C PHE A 34 8.68 16.85 -1.96
N SER A 35 9.30 17.40 -0.90
CA SER A 35 9.48 16.67 0.34
C SER A 35 9.14 17.51 1.57
N GLY A 36 8.77 16.85 2.66
CA GLY A 36 8.39 17.55 3.88
C GLY A 36 7.98 16.66 5.02
N TYR A 37 7.57 17.30 6.10
CA TYR A 37 7.04 16.65 7.30
C TYR A 37 5.61 17.08 7.53
N ILE A 38 4.74 16.14 7.89
CA ILE A 38 3.37 16.39 8.32
C ILE A 38 3.24 16.13 9.81
N LYS A 39 2.73 17.11 10.54
CA LYS A 39 2.61 17.09 11.99
C LYS A 39 1.23 17.57 12.42
N ASN A 40 0.77 17.06 13.55
CA ASN A 40 -0.43 17.55 14.20
C ASN A 40 -0.21 18.96 14.77
N ILE A 41 -1.06 19.92 14.41
CA ILE A 41 -0.90 21.33 14.81
C ILE A 41 -0.95 21.52 16.32
N LYS A 42 -1.73 20.67 17.06
CA LYS A 42 -1.94 20.84 18.51
C LYS A 42 -0.76 20.34 19.34
N ASN A 43 -0.23 19.16 19.03
CA ASN A 43 0.80 18.51 19.85
C ASN A 43 2.17 18.40 19.17
N LYS A 44 2.29 18.88 17.91
CA LYS A 44 3.50 18.88 17.08
C LYS A 44 4.06 17.47 16.79
N LYS A 45 3.34 16.42 17.14
CA LYS A 45 3.76 15.05 16.84
C LYS A 45 3.65 14.75 15.33
N PRO A 46 4.54 13.95 14.78
CA PRO A 46 4.41 13.48 13.41
C PRO A 46 3.12 12.71 13.21
N ILE A 47 2.59 12.75 12.00
CA ILE A 47 1.45 11.94 11.58
C ILE A 47 1.94 11.01 10.49
N ASP A 48 1.91 9.72 10.76
CA ASP A 48 2.23 8.64 9.83
C ASP A 48 1.03 8.27 8.95
N ASN A 49 1.29 7.64 7.82
CA ASN A 49 0.28 7.14 6.89
C ASN A 49 -0.70 8.23 6.38
N VAL A 50 -0.27 9.49 6.35
CA VAL A 50 -1.01 10.54 5.65
C VAL A 50 -0.90 10.28 4.15
N SER A 51 -2.02 10.14 3.46
CA SER A 51 -2.03 10.00 2.00
C SER A 51 -1.70 11.34 1.35
N LEU A 52 -0.74 11.34 0.45
CA LEU A 52 -0.36 12.49 -0.38
C LEU A 52 -0.64 12.15 -1.83
N THR A 53 -1.51 12.90 -2.48
CA THR A 53 -1.93 12.64 -3.87
C THR A 53 -1.90 13.91 -4.69
N VAL A 54 -1.37 13.83 -5.90
CA VAL A 54 -1.49 14.89 -6.91
C VAL A 54 -2.92 14.87 -7.43
N GLU A 55 -3.63 15.98 -7.26
CA GLU A 55 -5.06 16.08 -7.59
C GLU A 55 -5.36 15.67 -9.04
N GLY A 56 -6.44 14.91 -9.23
CA GLY A 56 -6.86 14.39 -10.53
C GLY A 56 -5.99 13.27 -11.09
N THR A 57 -4.99 12.79 -10.34
CA THR A 57 -4.07 11.72 -10.78
C THR A 57 -4.00 10.59 -9.76
N ASN A 58 -3.31 9.50 -10.12
CA ASN A 58 -2.93 8.44 -9.18
C ASN A 58 -1.49 8.59 -8.67
N ILE A 59 -0.82 9.73 -8.94
CA ILE A 59 0.54 9.98 -8.44
C ILE A 59 0.43 10.30 -6.96
N GLY A 60 1.06 9.48 -6.11
CA GLY A 60 0.96 9.64 -4.67
C GLY A 60 1.99 8.84 -3.89
N THR A 61 1.97 9.08 -2.59
CA THR A 61 2.75 8.36 -1.57
C THR A 61 2.04 8.50 -0.20
N VAL A 62 2.64 7.96 0.85
CA VAL A 62 2.21 8.18 2.24
C VAL A 62 3.38 8.65 3.11
N THR A 63 3.08 9.34 4.21
CA THR A 63 4.11 9.67 5.20
C THR A 63 4.59 8.43 5.95
N ASN A 64 5.86 8.40 6.30
CA ASN A 64 6.45 7.38 7.17
C ASN A 64 6.16 7.65 8.67
N ASP A 65 6.69 6.80 9.57
CA ASP A 65 6.53 6.90 11.05
C ASP A 65 7.02 8.26 11.62
N ASP A 66 7.89 8.98 10.92
CA ASP A 66 8.38 10.31 11.33
C ASP A 66 7.54 11.46 10.72
N GLY A 67 6.46 11.12 10.01
CA GLY A 67 5.63 12.07 9.26
C GLY A 67 6.31 12.63 8.02
N TYR A 68 7.44 12.07 7.60
CA TYR A 68 8.20 12.52 6.42
C TYR A 68 7.65 11.89 5.14
N PHE A 69 7.66 12.67 4.06
CA PHE A 69 7.34 12.22 2.71
C PHE A 69 8.32 12.80 1.69
N SER A 70 8.51 12.09 0.58
CA SER A 70 9.09 12.58 -0.66
C SER A 70 8.22 12.12 -1.82
N LEU A 71 7.76 13.06 -2.64
CA LEU A 71 6.89 12.84 -3.79
C LEU A 71 7.56 13.37 -5.04
N LYS A 72 7.73 12.52 -6.04
CA LYS A 72 8.25 12.83 -7.36
C LYS A 72 7.10 13.00 -8.34
N VAL A 73 7.04 14.16 -8.98
CA VAL A 73 5.98 14.54 -9.91
C VAL A 73 6.61 14.87 -11.26
N PRO A 74 6.09 14.33 -12.37
CA PRO A 74 6.53 14.70 -13.70
C PRO A 74 6.40 16.21 -13.96
N ALA A 75 7.43 16.83 -14.52
CA ALA A 75 7.44 18.27 -14.76
C ALA A 75 6.32 18.73 -15.70
N ASN A 76 5.88 17.87 -16.62
CA ASN A 76 4.78 18.12 -17.54
C ASN A 76 3.39 18.12 -16.84
N SER A 77 3.30 17.57 -15.63
CA SER A 77 2.08 17.58 -14.80
C SER A 77 1.93 18.87 -13.98
N LEU A 78 2.86 19.83 -14.07
CA LEU A 78 2.83 21.08 -13.32
C LEU A 78 2.33 22.24 -14.20
N PRO A 79 1.60 23.24 -13.62
CA PRO A 79 1.25 23.36 -12.21
C PRO A 79 0.11 22.42 -11.80
N THR A 80 0.08 22.01 -10.53
CA THR A 80 -0.94 21.11 -9.98
C THR A 80 -1.13 21.37 -8.47
N VAL A 81 -2.00 20.60 -7.85
CA VAL A 81 -2.27 20.65 -6.41
C VAL A 81 -1.90 19.32 -5.77
N LEU A 82 -1.16 19.37 -4.66
CA LEU A 82 -0.95 18.24 -3.78
C LEU A 82 -1.99 18.28 -2.65
N LYS A 83 -2.73 17.21 -2.48
CA LYS A 83 -3.60 16.97 -1.34
C LYS A 83 -2.91 16.08 -0.32
N ALA A 84 -3.01 16.43 0.96
CA ALA A 84 -2.59 15.60 2.08
C ALA A 84 -3.83 15.29 2.95
N GLU A 85 -4.14 14.01 3.09
CA GLU A 85 -5.38 13.52 3.69
C GLU A 85 -5.10 12.50 4.78
N TYR A 86 -5.75 12.66 5.92
CA TYR A 86 -5.71 11.69 7.01
C TYR A 86 -7.01 11.72 7.80
N ILE A 87 -7.51 10.54 8.14
CA ILE A 87 -8.77 10.41 8.87
C ILE A 87 -8.78 11.22 10.17
N GLY A 88 -9.85 11.98 10.40
CA GLY A 88 -10.02 12.81 11.59
C GLY A 88 -9.20 14.11 11.58
N PHE A 89 -8.66 14.49 10.41
CA PHE A 89 -7.96 15.75 10.18
C PHE A 89 -8.56 16.48 8.98
N GLN A 90 -8.42 17.80 8.97
CA GLN A 90 -8.75 18.62 7.80
C GLN A 90 -7.72 18.36 6.70
N THR A 91 -8.19 18.23 5.46
CA THR A 91 -7.34 18.09 4.28
C THR A 91 -6.47 19.34 4.09
N ILE A 92 -5.20 19.13 3.72
CA ILE A 92 -4.30 20.21 3.32
C ILE A 92 -4.15 20.17 1.80
N THR A 93 -4.32 21.33 1.16
CA THR A 93 -4.07 21.50 -0.27
C THR A 93 -2.87 22.44 -0.48
N ILE A 94 -1.92 22.01 -1.34
CA ILE A 94 -0.67 22.72 -1.57
C ILE A 94 -0.49 22.88 -3.08
N PRO A 95 -0.48 24.13 -3.60
CA PRO A 95 -0.19 24.35 -5.00
C PRO A 95 1.29 24.02 -5.31
N LEU A 96 1.49 23.17 -6.30
CA LEU A 96 2.80 22.79 -6.81
C LEU A 96 3.08 23.47 -8.15
N SER A 97 4.27 24.01 -8.32
CA SER A 97 4.72 24.61 -9.59
C SER A 97 6.21 24.37 -9.80
N LEU A 98 6.69 24.60 -11.02
CA LEU A 98 8.13 24.52 -11.35
C LEU A 98 8.98 25.48 -10.49
N LYS A 99 8.39 26.55 -9.97
CA LYS A 99 9.03 27.53 -9.08
C LYS A 99 8.93 27.14 -7.61
N SER A 100 8.02 26.22 -7.24
CA SER A 100 7.86 25.74 -5.88
C SER A 100 9.06 24.85 -5.54
N ASN A 101 9.98 25.41 -4.83
CA ASN A 101 10.99 24.77 -3.97
C ASN A 101 11.58 23.42 -4.38
N ARG A 102 12.39 23.38 -5.41
CA ARG A 102 13.16 22.18 -5.83
C ARG A 102 14.07 21.57 -4.75
N SER A 103 14.16 22.13 -3.54
CA SER A 103 15.09 21.66 -2.51
C SER A 103 14.70 22.05 -1.08
N LYS A 104 13.50 22.57 -0.84
CA LYS A 104 13.10 23.01 0.50
C LYS A 104 12.16 22.00 1.13
N ILE A 105 12.63 21.35 2.20
CA ILE A 105 11.78 20.53 3.07
C ILE A 105 10.71 21.41 3.69
N VAL A 106 9.43 21.12 3.46
CA VAL A 106 8.31 21.86 4.02
C VAL A 106 7.80 21.21 5.31
N ASN A 107 7.38 22.01 6.28
CA ASN A 107 6.67 21.54 7.46
C ASN A 107 5.20 21.91 7.32
N LEU A 108 4.34 20.90 7.26
CA LEU A 108 2.91 21.00 7.14
C LEU A 108 2.25 20.63 8.46
N PHE A 109 1.16 21.31 8.81
CA PHE A 109 0.46 21.07 10.06
C PHE A 109 -1.02 20.78 9.79
N MET A 110 -1.44 19.56 10.10
CA MET A 110 -2.84 19.14 9.98
C MET A 110 -3.62 19.48 11.26
N THR A 111 -4.85 19.95 11.07
CA THR A 111 -5.76 20.30 12.15
C THR A 111 -6.71 19.14 12.44
N PRO A 112 -6.71 18.58 13.68
CA PRO A 112 -7.67 17.54 14.03
C PRO A 112 -9.11 18.06 14.06
N THR A 113 -10.04 17.32 13.51
CA THR A 113 -11.48 17.68 13.41
C THR A 113 -12.31 17.27 14.63
N GLY A 114 -11.76 16.58 15.60
CA GLY A 114 -12.45 15.85 16.66
C GLY A 114 -13.41 16.60 17.61
N LYS A 115 -13.49 17.97 17.55
CA LYS A 115 -14.54 18.71 18.26
C LYS A 115 -15.73 19.08 17.37
N VAL A 116 -15.45 19.37 16.09
CA VAL A 116 -16.49 19.83 15.13
C VAL A 116 -17.50 18.72 14.83
N LEU A 117 -17.04 17.45 14.86
CA LEU A 117 -17.87 16.31 14.50
C LEU A 117 -18.88 15.90 15.59
N LYS A 118 -18.59 16.18 16.88
CA LYS A 118 -19.52 15.84 17.98
C LYS A 118 -20.78 16.70 18.03
N GLU A 119 -20.73 17.92 17.48
CA GLU A 119 -21.83 18.89 17.52
C GLU A 119 -22.67 18.92 16.25
N LEU A 120 -22.16 18.42 15.12
CA LEU A 120 -22.78 18.63 13.80
C LEU A 120 -23.48 17.40 13.18
N PHE A 121 -23.20 16.18 13.63
CA PHE A 121 -23.68 14.99 12.90
C PHE A 121 -24.21 13.88 13.78
N VAL A 122 -25.50 13.79 13.84
CA VAL A 122 -26.23 12.52 13.99
C VAL A 122 -26.57 12.06 12.58
N LEU A 123 -25.65 11.38 11.91
CA LEU A 123 -26.00 10.61 10.72
C LEU A 123 -26.95 9.52 11.19
N GLY A 124 -28.24 9.63 10.85
CA GLY A 124 -29.25 8.65 11.20
C GLY A 124 -29.18 7.44 10.25
N GLY A 125 -29.81 6.35 10.65
CA GLY A 125 -29.95 5.12 9.87
C GLY A 125 -29.50 3.89 10.62
N ASP A 126 -29.95 2.73 10.19
CA ASP A 126 -29.51 1.44 10.70
C ASP A 126 -28.09 1.17 10.17
N PRO A 127 -27.07 0.97 11.03
CA PRO A 127 -25.70 0.76 10.59
C PRO A 127 -25.53 -0.47 9.70
N LYS A 128 -26.32 -1.53 9.90
CA LYS A 128 -26.29 -2.72 9.07
C LYS A 128 -26.82 -2.42 7.67
N GLU A 129 -27.96 -1.71 7.56
CA GLU A 129 -28.53 -1.31 6.27
C GLU A 129 -27.60 -0.41 5.46
N ILE A 130 -26.85 0.49 6.13
CA ILE A 130 -25.86 1.35 5.48
C ILE A 130 -24.71 0.51 4.92
N VAL A 131 -24.18 -0.47 5.68
CA VAL A 131 -23.12 -1.36 5.20
C VAL A 131 -23.62 -2.19 4.03
N GLU A 132 -24.82 -2.77 4.09
CA GLU A 132 -25.42 -3.50 2.97
C GLU A 132 -25.56 -2.66 1.71
N ALA A 133 -26.06 -1.43 1.87
CA ALA A 133 -26.20 -0.50 0.75
C ALA A 133 -24.85 -0.13 0.13
N ALA A 134 -23.82 0.09 0.97
CA ALA A 134 -22.46 0.36 0.52
C ALA A 134 -21.87 -0.83 -0.26
N LEU A 135 -22.04 -2.06 0.24
CA LEU A 135 -21.60 -3.28 -0.46
C LEU A 135 -22.29 -3.47 -1.81
N LYS A 136 -23.60 -3.18 -1.89
CA LYS A 136 -24.38 -3.24 -3.15
C LYS A 136 -23.92 -2.20 -4.17
N LYS A 137 -23.39 -1.05 -3.72
CA LYS A 137 -22.89 0.03 -4.58
C LYS A 137 -21.44 -0.14 -5.06
N ILE A 138 -20.74 -1.18 -4.64
CA ILE A 138 -19.36 -1.43 -5.07
C ILE A 138 -19.21 -1.41 -6.60
N PRO A 139 -20.06 -2.07 -7.42
CA PRO A 139 -19.94 -2.02 -8.88
C PRO A 139 -20.08 -0.62 -9.48
N GLU A 140 -20.84 0.26 -8.80
CA GLU A 140 -21.06 1.66 -9.24
C GLU A 140 -19.92 2.58 -8.80
N ASN A 141 -19.44 2.42 -7.57
CA ASN A 141 -18.50 3.33 -6.96
C ASN A 141 -17.03 3.04 -7.31
N TYR A 142 -16.72 1.80 -7.69
CA TYR A 142 -15.34 1.38 -7.99
C TYR A 142 -15.12 1.12 -9.48
N SER A 143 -13.85 0.89 -9.85
CA SER A 143 -13.50 0.66 -11.26
C SER A 143 -14.22 -0.55 -11.84
N ALA A 144 -14.85 -0.34 -12.99
CA ALA A 144 -15.49 -1.38 -13.79
C ALA A 144 -14.53 -2.03 -14.82
N ASN A 145 -13.31 -1.53 -14.93
CA ASN A 145 -12.29 -1.98 -15.89
C ASN A 145 -11.10 -2.62 -15.18
N ASP A 146 -10.31 -3.35 -15.95
CA ASP A 146 -8.96 -3.75 -15.54
C ASP A 146 -8.11 -2.49 -15.33
N ASN A 147 -7.27 -2.49 -14.32
CA ASN A 147 -6.35 -1.39 -14.01
C ASN A 147 -4.96 -1.95 -13.76
N LEU A 148 -3.96 -1.31 -14.32
CA LEU A 148 -2.57 -1.58 -14.01
C LEU A 148 -2.03 -0.48 -13.09
N PHE A 149 -1.63 -0.86 -11.88
CA PHE A 149 -0.99 0.03 -10.93
C PHE A 149 0.50 -0.26 -10.87
N SER A 150 1.30 0.79 -10.69
CA SER A 150 2.62 0.66 -10.13
C SER A 150 2.56 0.99 -8.64
N GLY A 151 3.30 0.26 -7.83
CA GLY A 151 3.27 0.42 -6.38
C GLY A 151 4.62 0.13 -5.73
N PHE A 152 4.73 0.59 -4.49
CA PHE A 152 5.84 0.24 -3.62
C PHE A 152 5.35 -0.69 -2.52
N TYR A 153 6.06 -1.79 -2.33
CA TYR A 153 5.82 -2.79 -1.29
C TYR A 153 6.99 -2.86 -0.32
N ARG A 154 6.70 -2.89 0.98
CA ARG A 154 7.68 -3.11 2.05
C ARG A 154 7.18 -4.15 3.02
N GLU A 155 8.06 -5.10 3.38
CA GLU A 155 7.86 -6.07 4.45
C GLU A 155 9.00 -5.92 5.45
N THR A 156 8.66 -5.72 6.71
CA THR A 156 9.64 -5.63 7.79
C THR A 156 9.35 -6.66 8.87
N VAL A 157 10.40 -7.18 9.49
CA VAL A 157 10.27 -8.02 10.68
C VAL A 157 11.15 -7.50 11.79
N LYS A 158 10.54 -7.28 12.93
CA LYS A 158 11.22 -6.93 14.19
C LYS A 158 11.24 -8.12 15.15
N LYS A 159 12.37 -8.29 15.86
CA LYS A 159 12.48 -9.12 17.06
C LYS A 159 12.60 -8.19 18.26
N GLY A 160 11.56 -8.13 19.09
CA GLY A 160 11.39 -7.03 20.04
C GLY A 160 11.32 -5.70 19.25
N ASN A 161 12.21 -4.76 19.56
CA ASN A 161 12.28 -3.44 18.89
C ASN A 161 13.33 -3.38 17.76
N ARG A 162 14.01 -4.48 17.44
CA ARG A 162 15.09 -4.49 16.47
C ARG A 162 14.67 -5.09 15.14
N TYR A 163 14.89 -4.36 14.05
CA TYR A 163 14.73 -4.90 12.70
C TYR A 163 15.69 -6.04 12.43
N ILE A 164 15.18 -7.15 11.91
CA ILE A 164 15.93 -8.35 11.55
C ILE A 164 15.77 -8.73 10.08
N ASN A 165 14.70 -8.26 9.44
CA ASN A 165 14.45 -8.36 8.01
C ASN A 165 13.79 -7.09 7.52
N ILE A 166 14.25 -6.57 6.39
CA ILE A 166 13.64 -5.49 5.63
C ILE A 166 13.70 -5.94 4.17
N SER A 167 12.54 -6.13 3.56
CA SER A 167 12.41 -6.51 2.15
C SER A 167 11.49 -5.54 1.45
N GLU A 168 11.91 -5.00 0.31
CA GLU A 168 11.20 -3.95 -0.40
C GLU A 168 11.18 -4.25 -1.89
N ALA A 169 10.12 -3.83 -2.58
CA ALA A 169 9.99 -4.00 -4.03
C ALA A 169 9.19 -2.87 -4.68
N LEU A 170 9.52 -2.58 -5.92
CA LEU A 170 8.61 -1.97 -6.88
C LEU A 170 7.81 -3.08 -7.53
N VAL A 171 6.51 -2.88 -7.61
CA VAL A 171 5.58 -3.88 -8.11
C VAL A 171 4.61 -3.27 -9.12
N ASP A 172 4.26 -4.07 -10.11
CA ASP A 172 3.11 -3.82 -10.96
C ASP A 172 1.96 -4.71 -10.50
N VAL A 173 0.78 -4.13 -10.32
CA VAL A 173 -0.42 -4.81 -9.81
C VAL A 173 -1.54 -4.70 -10.83
N LEU A 174 -1.94 -5.82 -11.41
CA LEU A 174 -3.12 -5.90 -12.25
C LEU A 174 -4.35 -6.18 -11.39
N LYS A 175 -5.23 -5.17 -11.29
CA LYS A 175 -6.52 -5.27 -10.60
C LYS A 175 -7.64 -5.54 -11.59
N LYS A 176 -8.50 -6.50 -11.30
CA LYS A 176 -9.71 -6.82 -12.07
C LYS A 176 -10.90 -5.95 -11.64
N PRO A 177 -11.95 -5.84 -12.47
CA PRO A 177 -13.15 -5.07 -12.14
C PRO A 177 -13.72 -5.42 -10.77
N TYR A 178 -14.10 -4.41 -10.00
CA TYR A 178 -14.62 -4.60 -8.63
C TYR A 178 -16.02 -5.26 -8.58
N LYS A 179 -16.76 -5.30 -9.70
CA LYS A 179 -18.02 -6.02 -9.77
C LYS A 179 -17.89 -7.53 -9.44
N HIS A 180 -16.71 -8.11 -9.67
CA HIS A 180 -16.39 -9.47 -9.25
C HIS A 180 -15.56 -9.38 -7.95
N ARG A 181 -16.21 -9.59 -6.82
CA ARG A 181 -15.62 -9.47 -5.50
C ARG A 181 -14.77 -10.69 -5.12
N ASN A 182 -13.74 -10.97 -5.93
CA ASN A 182 -12.75 -12.01 -5.69
C ASN A 182 -11.42 -11.61 -6.32
N THR A 183 -10.36 -12.33 -6.00
CA THR A 183 -9.00 -12.07 -6.50
C THR A 183 -8.65 -12.85 -7.77
N PHE A 184 -9.62 -13.51 -8.39
CA PHE A 184 -9.37 -14.31 -9.59
C PHE A 184 -8.88 -13.44 -10.75
N GLY A 185 -7.74 -13.81 -11.32
CA GLY A 185 -7.12 -13.09 -12.43
C GLY A 185 -6.34 -11.84 -12.03
N GLU A 186 -6.33 -11.46 -10.73
CA GLU A 186 -5.44 -10.44 -10.23
C GLU A 186 -4.00 -10.93 -10.20
N LYS A 187 -3.05 -10.05 -10.50
CA LYS A 187 -1.64 -10.42 -10.62
C LYS A 187 -0.74 -9.37 -10.01
N VAL A 188 0.38 -9.81 -9.43
CA VAL A 188 1.48 -8.95 -9.01
C VAL A 188 2.74 -9.39 -9.72
N LYS A 189 3.45 -8.43 -10.30
CA LYS A 189 4.78 -8.62 -10.84
C LYS A 189 5.76 -7.78 -10.03
N ILE A 190 6.88 -8.37 -9.64
CA ILE A 190 8.00 -7.62 -9.05
C ILE A 190 8.86 -7.13 -10.20
N ASP A 191 9.11 -5.83 -10.24
CA ASP A 191 10.04 -5.23 -11.19
C ASP A 191 11.45 -5.22 -10.60
N ARG A 192 11.61 -4.68 -9.41
CA ARG A 192 12.88 -4.56 -8.71
C ARG A 192 12.66 -4.70 -7.21
N GLY A 193 13.72 -5.11 -6.50
CA GLY A 193 13.61 -5.27 -5.06
C GLY A 193 14.94 -5.33 -4.36
N ARG A 194 14.89 -5.23 -3.04
CA ARG A 194 16.04 -5.45 -2.17
C ARG A 194 15.63 -6.18 -0.90
N LYS A 195 16.59 -6.87 -0.31
CA LYS A 195 16.45 -7.55 0.97
C LYS A 195 17.66 -7.26 1.87
N LEU A 196 17.40 -6.94 3.10
CA LEU A 196 18.40 -6.72 4.14
C LEU A 196 18.08 -7.63 5.31
N LEU A 197 18.96 -8.56 5.59
CA LEU A 197 18.81 -9.53 6.67
C LEU A 197 19.83 -9.29 7.78
N SER A 198 19.43 -9.53 9.02
CA SER A 198 20.37 -9.61 10.13
C SER A 198 21.33 -10.77 9.91
N PRO A 199 22.67 -10.56 9.98
CA PRO A 199 23.64 -11.62 9.82
C PRO A 199 23.72 -12.54 11.03
N LYS A 200 23.01 -12.24 12.13
CA LYS A 200 23.04 -13.05 13.34
C LYS A 200 22.17 -14.30 13.19
N PRO A 201 22.70 -15.53 13.32
CA PRO A 201 21.90 -16.76 13.24
C PRO A 201 20.72 -16.78 14.23
N SER A 202 20.88 -16.12 15.38
CA SER A 202 19.81 -16.00 16.40
C SER A 202 18.62 -15.13 15.97
N ASP A 203 18.74 -14.40 14.88
CA ASP A 203 17.72 -13.51 14.34
C ASP A 203 16.91 -14.15 13.21
N THR A 204 17.33 -15.33 12.75
CA THR A 204 16.58 -16.08 11.74
C THR A 204 15.17 -16.40 12.25
N ILE A 205 14.17 -16.00 11.48
CA ILE A 205 12.79 -16.37 11.76
C ILE A 205 12.61 -17.83 11.37
N ALA A 206 12.29 -18.63 12.38
CA ALA A 206 12.12 -20.07 12.16
C ALA A 206 10.74 -20.44 11.58
N VAL A 207 9.81 -19.52 11.49
CA VAL A 207 8.45 -19.73 10.97
C VAL A 207 8.30 -19.11 9.60
N LYS A 208 7.50 -19.76 8.74
CA LYS A 208 7.09 -19.21 7.46
C LYS A 208 5.63 -18.77 7.58
N LEU A 209 5.40 -17.47 7.44
CA LEU A 209 4.09 -16.86 7.47
C LEU A 209 3.59 -16.65 6.04
N MET A 210 2.28 -16.54 5.88
CA MET A 210 1.72 -16.00 4.65
C MET A 210 2.16 -14.53 4.51
N GLY A 211 2.61 -14.13 3.32
CA GLY A 211 3.16 -12.79 3.10
C GLY A 211 3.52 -12.54 1.65
N GLY A 212 4.28 -11.46 1.44
CA GLY A 212 4.73 -11.01 0.13
C GLY A 212 3.74 -10.08 -0.58
N PRO A 213 4.13 -9.51 -1.73
CA PRO A 213 3.36 -8.45 -2.39
C PRO A 213 2.00 -8.89 -2.96
N TYR A 214 1.68 -10.18 -2.93
CA TYR A 214 0.33 -10.67 -3.26
C TYR A 214 -0.66 -10.55 -2.08
N MET A 215 -0.16 -10.52 -0.83
CA MET A 215 -1.05 -10.41 0.35
C MET A 215 -1.90 -9.15 0.37
N PRO A 216 -1.40 -7.95 0.02
CA PRO A 216 -2.24 -6.77 -0.11
C PRO A 216 -3.44 -6.94 -1.05
N ILE A 217 -3.31 -7.76 -2.11
CA ILE A 217 -4.46 -8.08 -2.99
C ILE A 217 -5.50 -8.91 -2.25
N VAL A 218 -5.05 -9.91 -1.48
CA VAL A 218 -5.95 -10.76 -0.67
C VAL A 218 -6.65 -9.93 0.41
N LEU A 219 -5.96 -8.95 0.98
CA LEU A 219 -6.46 -8.08 2.05
C LEU A 219 -7.35 -6.92 1.56
N ASP A 220 -7.51 -6.74 0.24
CA ASP A 220 -8.41 -5.73 -0.34
C ASP A 220 -9.86 -6.02 0.04
N ALA A 221 -10.32 -5.40 1.13
CA ALA A 221 -11.57 -5.68 1.80
C ALA A 221 -12.82 -5.46 0.91
N VAL A 222 -12.74 -4.52 -0.03
CA VAL A 222 -13.83 -4.23 -0.96
C VAL A 222 -13.83 -5.21 -2.14
N LYS A 223 -12.64 -5.63 -2.58
CA LYS A 223 -12.47 -6.50 -3.73
C LYS A 223 -12.65 -7.98 -3.40
N ASN A 224 -12.24 -8.39 -2.21
CA ASN A 224 -12.20 -9.79 -1.80
C ASN A 224 -13.21 -10.05 -0.67
N ASP A 225 -14.38 -10.56 -1.02
CA ASP A 225 -15.43 -10.89 -0.06
C ASP A 225 -15.12 -12.13 0.80
N GLU A 226 -14.23 -13.00 0.34
CA GLU A 226 -13.74 -14.13 1.14
C GLU A 226 -12.83 -13.69 2.28
N HIS A 227 -12.33 -12.43 2.25
CA HIS A 227 -11.36 -11.97 3.27
C HIS A 227 -12.05 -11.49 4.55
N LEU A 228 -12.97 -10.51 4.47
CA LEU A 228 -13.68 -9.99 5.65
C LEU A 228 -15.00 -10.70 5.84
N PHE A 229 -15.95 -10.48 4.96
CA PHE A 229 -17.22 -11.18 4.84
C PHE A 229 -17.92 -10.82 3.52
N SER A 230 -18.75 -11.72 3.02
CA SER A 230 -19.66 -11.46 1.93
C SER A 230 -20.95 -10.80 2.44
N ILE A 231 -21.77 -10.29 1.52
CA ILE A 231 -23.08 -9.76 1.89
C ILE A 231 -23.99 -10.86 2.48
N ASP A 232 -23.78 -12.11 2.08
CA ASP A 232 -24.56 -13.26 2.57
C ASP A 232 -24.19 -13.64 4.01
N GLU A 233 -23.03 -13.21 4.50
CA GLU A 233 -22.54 -13.45 5.87
C GLU A 233 -22.83 -12.28 6.81
N ILE A 234 -23.48 -11.21 6.35
CA ILE A 234 -23.68 -9.98 7.12
C ILE A 234 -24.45 -10.23 8.43
N GLU A 235 -25.33 -11.24 8.43
CA GLU A 235 -26.08 -11.68 9.61
C GLU A 235 -25.19 -12.26 10.73
N ASN A 236 -23.97 -12.63 10.40
CA ASN A 236 -23.01 -13.14 11.38
C ASN A 236 -22.34 -12.06 12.20
N TYR A 237 -22.70 -10.78 11.95
CA TYR A 237 -22.05 -9.62 12.55
C TYR A 237 -23.05 -8.69 13.23
N GLU A 238 -22.62 -8.11 14.34
CA GLU A 238 -23.23 -6.95 14.98
C GLU A 238 -22.57 -5.69 14.43
N PHE A 239 -23.37 -4.70 14.06
CA PHE A 239 -22.95 -3.40 13.57
C PHE A 239 -23.36 -2.31 14.53
N LYS A 240 -22.44 -1.34 14.73
CA LYS A 240 -22.71 -0.20 15.62
C LYS A 240 -22.22 1.09 14.98
N MET A 241 -23.05 2.12 15.06
CA MET A 241 -22.66 3.46 14.66
C MET A 241 -21.65 4.05 15.63
N GLU A 242 -20.50 4.44 15.13
CA GLU A 242 -19.46 5.17 15.85
C GLU A 242 -19.50 6.66 15.47
N PRO A 243 -18.82 7.54 16.21
CA PRO A 243 -18.70 8.94 15.79
C PRO A 243 -18.13 9.05 14.38
N GLY A 244 -18.84 9.76 13.49
CA GLY A 244 -18.44 9.95 12.10
C GLY A 244 -17.04 10.56 11.93
N ALA A 245 -16.48 10.48 10.75
CA ALA A 245 -15.14 10.98 10.43
C ALA A 245 -15.15 11.84 9.17
N LEU A 246 -14.20 12.78 9.08
CA LEU A 246 -13.89 13.46 7.82
C LEU A 246 -12.79 12.70 7.09
N ILE A 247 -13.01 12.44 5.80
CA ILE A 247 -12.01 11.95 4.85
C ILE A 247 -12.22 12.74 3.57
N ASP A 248 -11.19 13.39 3.04
CA ASP A 248 -11.25 14.26 1.86
C ASP A 248 -12.34 15.34 2.03
N ASP A 249 -12.39 15.98 3.22
CA ASP A 249 -13.36 16.99 3.64
C ASP A 249 -14.83 16.57 3.50
N ARG A 250 -15.12 15.28 3.31
CA ARG A 250 -16.46 14.71 3.25
C ARG A 250 -16.76 13.88 4.50
N MET A 251 -18.03 13.95 4.90
CA MET A 251 -18.50 13.19 6.06
C MET A 251 -18.62 11.72 5.74
N HIS A 252 -18.11 10.90 6.63
CA HIS A 252 -18.21 9.45 6.56
C HIS A 252 -18.92 8.89 7.79
N TYR A 253 -19.81 7.94 7.56
CA TYR A 253 -20.23 7.03 8.60
C TYR A 253 -19.03 6.22 9.06
N ALA A 254 -18.81 6.12 10.37
CA ALA A 254 -17.91 5.15 10.95
C ALA A 254 -18.77 4.05 11.57
N ILE A 255 -18.70 2.83 11.04
CA ILE A 255 -19.53 1.71 11.47
C ILE A 255 -18.61 0.57 11.91
N SER A 256 -18.60 0.30 13.20
CA SER A 256 -17.89 -0.85 13.74
C SER A 256 -18.68 -2.13 13.46
N PHE A 257 -17.93 -3.21 13.19
CA PHE A 257 -18.49 -4.55 12.98
C PHE A 257 -17.77 -5.56 13.87
N LYS A 258 -18.51 -6.51 14.40
CA LYS A 258 -17.99 -7.55 15.30
C LYS A 258 -18.74 -8.86 15.08
N PRO A 259 -18.05 -10.01 14.97
CA PRO A 259 -18.71 -11.28 14.80
C PRO A 259 -19.49 -11.67 16.04
N ILE A 260 -20.72 -12.18 15.84
CA ILE A 260 -21.61 -12.70 16.86
C ILE A 260 -21.73 -14.24 16.82
N VAL A 261 -21.08 -14.86 15.84
CA VAL A 261 -21.06 -16.32 15.64
C VAL A 261 -19.63 -16.86 15.80
N THR A 262 -19.52 -18.19 15.91
CA THR A 262 -18.25 -18.90 15.89
C THR A 262 -18.18 -19.78 14.66
N MET A 263 -17.18 -19.53 13.81
CA MET A 263 -16.95 -20.32 12.57
C MET A 263 -15.73 -21.25 12.71
N PRO A 264 -15.53 -22.24 11.83
CA PRO A 264 -14.33 -23.09 11.84
C PRO A 264 -13.01 -22.33 11.59
N TYR A 265 -13.08 -21.11 11.05
CA TYR A 265 -11.99 -20.18 10.79
C TYR A 265 -12.15 -18.93 11.66
N PRO A 266 -11.08 -18.14 11.88
CA PRO A 266 -11.19 -16.90 12.63
C PRO A 266 -11.90 -15.83 11.80
N LEU A 267 -12.75 -15.03 12.45
CA LEU A 267 -13.44 -13.90 11.84
C LEU A 267 -12.75 -12.59 12.20
N TYR A 268 -13.05 -11.54 11.46
CA TYR A 268 -12.53 -10.21 11.67
C TYR A 268 -13.54 -9.33 12.42
N SER A 269 -13.04 -8.39 13.21
CA SER A 269 -13.76 -7.21 13.68
C SER A 269 -13.10 -5.96 13.15
N GLY A 270 -13.77 -4.82 13.15
CA GLY A 270 -13.18 -3.61 12.61
C GLY A 270 -14.14 -2.44 12.47
N VAL A 271 -13.78 -1.50 11.61
CA VAL A 271 -14.57 -0.30 11.31
C VAL A 271 -14.57 -0.03 9.81
N PHE A 272 -15.76 0.15 9.25
CA PHE A 272 -15.97 0.72 7.92
C PHE A 272 -16.11 2.23 8.01
N TYR A 273 -15.45 2.95 7.10
CA TYR A 273 -15.67 4.37 6.86
C TYR A 273 -16.32 4.53 5.51
N ILE A 274 -17.60 4.92 5.52
CA ILE A 274 -18.48 4.95 4.36
C ILE A 274 -18.90 6.38 4.09
N ASP A 275 -18.64 6.89 2.90
CA ASP A 275 -19.00 8.23 2.47
C ASP A 275 -20.52 8.47 2.62
N GLY A 276 -20.87 9.56 3.29
CA GLY A 276 -22.26 9.88 3.62
C GLY A 276 -23.13 10.21 2.42
N ASP A 277 -22.54 10.65 1.30
CA ASP A 277 -23.27 11.10 0.12
C ASP A 277 -23.52 9.97 -0.87
N ASN A 278 -22.50 9.16 -1.16
CA ASN A 278 -22.54 8.16 -2.23
C ASN A 278 -22.37 6.71 -1.77
N LEU A 279 -22.16 6.49 -0.47
CA LEU A 279 -21.94 5.20 0.16
C LEU A 279 -20.68 4.46 -0.33
N THR A 280 -19.65 5.19 -0.75
CA THR A 280 -18.35 4.60 -1.07
C THR A 280 -17.63 4.22 0.22
N ILE A 281 -17.10 3.01 0.30
CA ILE A 281 -16.21 2.60 1.39
C ILE A 281 -14.82 3.20 1.13
N SER A 282 -14.44 4.22 1.88
CA SER A 282 -13.17 4.92 1.68
C SER A 282 -12.02 4.33 2.49
N ARG A 283 -12.35 3.65 3.61
CA ARG A 283 -11.38 3.01 4.50
C ARG A 283 -12.00 1.84 5.24
N VAL A 284 -11.21 0.81 5.46
CA VAL A 284 -11.57 -0.32 6.34
C VAL A 284 -10.40 -0.58 7.29
N GLU A 285 -10.68 -0.57 8.58
CA GLU A 285 -9.77 -1.05 9.61
C GLU A 285 -10.27 -2.40 10.09
N PHE A 286 -9.38 -3.36 10.26
CA PHE A 286 -9.76 -4.69 10.69
C PHE A 286 -8.73 -5.34 11.61
N GLU A 287 -9.20 -6.19 12.47
CA GLU A 287 -8.38 -7.06 13.31
C GLU A 287 -8.99 -8.46 13.38
N LEU A 288 -8.14 -9.46 13.46
CA LEU A 288 -8.56 -10.86 13.54
C LEU A 288 -8.96 -11.22 14.98
N ASP A 289 -10.09 -11.89 15.17
CA ASP A 289 -10.52 -12.37 16.51
C ASP A 289 -9.51 -13.38 17.08
N MET A 290 -8.84 -12.99 18.16
CA MET A 290 -7.79 -13.78 18.83
C MET A 290 -8.31 -14.76 19.88
N LYS A 291 -9.63 -14.94 20.04
CA LYS A 291 -10.21 -15.84 21.04
C LYS A 291 -9.75 -17.29 20.85
N ASP A 292 -9.72 -17.77 19.61
CA ASP A 292 -9.21 -19.11 19.28
C ASP A 292 -7.85 -19.03 18.55
N LYS A 293 -6.77 -19.05 19.34
CA LYS A 293 -5.40 -18.98 18.82
C LYS A 293 -5.01 -20.12 17.90
N LYS A 294 -5.70 -21.28 17.98
CA LYS A 294 -5.43 -22.43 17.11
C LYS A 294 -5.97 -22.16 15.71
N LYS A 295 -7.21 -21.65 15.60
CA LYS A 295 -7.78 -21.23 14.32
C LYS A 295 -6.94 -20.14 13.68
N VAL A 296 -6.56 -19.10 14.45
CA VAL A 296 -5.69 -18.02 13.98
C VAL A 296 -4.34 -18.57 13.51
N THR A 297 -3.72 -19.47 14.27
CA THR A 297 -2.45 -20.07 13.86
C THR A 297 -2.58 -20.81 12.52
N ASN A 298 -3.65 -21.55 12.33
CA ASN A 298 -3.88 -22.31 11.10
C ASN A 298 -4.11 -21.40 9.88
N SER A 299 -4.68 -20.19 10.07
CA SER A 299 -4.94 -19.25 8.98
C SER A 299 -3.72 -18.45 8.53
N ILE A 300 -2.71 -18.25 9.42
CA ILE A 300 -1.57 -17.37 9.13
C ILE A 300 -0.23 -18.10 8.99
N LEU A 301 -0.09 -19.30 9.53
CA LEU A 301 1.16 -20.03 9.61
C LEU A 301 1.25 -21.09 8.51
N GLN A 302 2.19 -20.91 7.58
CA GLN A 302 2.44 -21.91 6.54
C GLN A 302 3.30 -23.08 7.06
N LYS A 303 4.37 -22.78 7.80
CA LYS A 303 5.32 -23.78 8.27
C LYS A 303 6.04 -23.35 9.54
N LYS A 304 6.29 -24.31 10.43
CA LYS A 304 7.14 -24.13 11.62
C LYS A 304 7.99 -25.36 11.89
N PRO A 305 9.18 -25.23 12.52
CA PRO A 305 9.97 -26.34 12.97
C PRO A 305 9.28 -27.17 14.05
N SER A 306 9.65 -28.45 14.13
CA SER A 306 9.29 -29.28 15.29
C SER A 306 9.89 -28.69 16.57
N GLY A 307 9.13 -28.71 17.67
CA GLY A 307 9.56 -28.16 18.96
C GLY A 307 9.44 -26.64 19.12
N LEU A 308 8.96 -25.93 18.09
CA LEU A 308 8.60 -24.51 18.21
C LEU A 308 7.12 -24.38 18.54
N ASN A 309 6.80 -23.65 19.61
CA ASN A 309 5.47 -23.24 19.95
C ASN A 309 5.24 -21.81 19.40
N PHE A 310 4.29 -21.66 18.47
CA PHE A 310 3.90 -20.41 17.88
C PHE A 310 2.62 -19.89 18.55
N LYS A 311 2.63 -18.64 19.00
CA LYS A 311 1.49 -18.02 19.68
C LYS A 311 1.17 -16.68 18.99
N PRO A 312 0.08 -16.59 18.21
CA PRO A 312 -0.36 -15.31 17.67
C PRO A 312 -0.81 -14.39 18.80
N ILE A 313 -0.54 -13.10 18.68
CA ILE A 313 -0.90 -12.04 19.64
C ILE A 313 -1.87 -11.06 19.02
N GLU A 314 -1.61 -10.65 17.77
CA GLU A 314 -2.37 -9.64 17.06
C GLU A 314 -2.22 -9.88 15.54
N VAL A 315 -3.29 -9.74 14.82
CA VAL A 315 -3.29 -9.59 13.35
C VAL A 315 -4.27 -8.48 13.03
N SER A 316 -3.80 -7.39 12.49
CA SER A 316 -4.59 -6.20 12.18
C SER A 316 -4.17 -5.61 10.84
N GLY A 317 -5.01 -4.77 10.27
CA GLY A 317 -4.70 -4.07 9.05
C GLY A 317 -5.62 -2.90 8.75
N VAL A 318 -5.22 -2.13 7.75
CA VAL A 318 -5.99 -1.03 7.20
C VAL A 318 -5.89 -1.06 5.69
N VAL A 319 -7.02 -0.79 5.04
CA VAL A 319 -7.11 -0.59 3.59
C VAL A 319 -7.74 0.76 3.34
N THR A 320 -7.15 1.56 2.47
CA THR A 320 -7.69 2.84 2.04
C THR A 320 -7.93 2.86 0.54
N TYR A 321 -8.91 3.63 0.15
CA TYR A 321 -9.30 3.83 -1.24
C TYR A 321 -9.36 5.33 -1.52
N LYS A 322 -8.96 5.73 -2.72
CA LYS A 322 -9.09 7.11 -3.18
C LYS A 322 -10.02 7.21 -4.38
N THR A 323 -10.79 8.29 -4.42
CA THR A 323 -11.74 8.56 -5.51
C THR A 323 -11.12 9.51 -6.51
N ILE A 324 -11.10 9.11 -7.79
CA ILE A 324 -10.61 9.90 -8.91
C ILE A 324 -11.67 9.84 -10.01
N ASN A 325 -12.14 11.01 -10.44
CA ASN A 325 -13.17 11.12 -11.47
C ASN A 325 -14.43 10.27 -11.18
N GLY A 326 -14.87 10.26 -9.91
CA GLY A 326 -16.07 9.56 -9.47
C GLY A 326 -15.94 8.05 -9.33
N LYS A 327 -14.73 7.48 -9.48
CA LYS A 327 -14.44 6.06 -9.24
C LYS A 327 -13.37 5.90 -8.16
N SER A 328 -13.57 4.93 -7.29
CA SER A 328 -12.63 4.61 -6.21
C SER A 328 -11.68 3.49 -6.61
N TYR A 329 -10.46 3.60 -6.13
CA TYR A 329 -9.35 2.71 -6.41
C TYR A 329 -8.60 2.41 -5.13
N LEU A 330 -7.99 1.24 -5.05
CA LEU A 330 -7.07 0.90 -3.97
C LEU A 330 -5.93 1.94 -3.92
N ASP A 331 -5.65 2.46 -2.73
CA ASP A 331 -4.61 3.46 -2.49
C ASP A 331 -3.47 2.91 -1.64
N TYR A 332 -3.80 2.43 -0.43
CA TYR A 332 -2.81 1.94 0.51
C TYR A 332 -3.35 0.76 1.32
N ILE A 333 -2.46 -0.19 1.60
CA ILE A 333 -2.72 -1.30 2.52
C ILE A 333 -1.57 -1.42 3.49
N ASN A 334 -1.90 -1.57 4.77
CA ASN A 334 -0.96 -1.93 5.82
C ASN A 334 -1.52 -3.14 6.58
N SER A 335 -0.69 -4.11 6.85
CA SER A 335 -1.02 -5.24 7.72
C SER A 335 0.08 -5.48 8.73
N LYS A 336 -0.31 -5.82 9.95
CA LYS A 336 0.58 -6.05 11.07
C LYS A 336 0.24 -7.36 11.74
N MET A 337 1.25 -8.15 12.02
CA MET A 337 1.14 -9.42 12.72
C MET A 337 2.15 -9.46 13.87
N ARG A 338 1.65 -9.63 15.09
CA ARG A 338 2.49 -9.87 16.29
C ARG A 338 2.32 -11.30 16.75
N PHE A 339 3.43 -11.95 17.04
CA PHE A 339 3.44 -13.34 17.53
C PHE A 339 4.65 -13.61 18.42
N LYS A 340 4.54 -14.66 19.21
CA LYS A 340 5.58 -15.14 20.11
C LYS A 340 6.04 -16.53 19.66
N CYS A 341 7.34 -16.70 19.61
CA CYS A 341 7.99 -18.00 19.35
C CYS A 341 8.68 -18.49 20.61
N ASP A 342 8.32 -19.69 21.03
CA ASP A 342 8.80 -20.32 22.25
C ASP A 342 9.38 -21.71 21.92
N TRP A 343 10.68 -21.90 22.14
CA TRP A 343 11.36 -23.14 21.86
C TRP A 343 11.38 -24.02 23.10
N LYS A 344 10.95 -25.28 23.00
CA LYS A 344 10.95 -26.25 24.11
C LYS A 344 12.28 -26.37 24.86
N LYS A 345 13.41 -26.07 24.18
CA LYS A 345 14.78 -26.19 24.72
C LYS A 345 15.40 -24.81 25.09
N ARG A 346 14.64 -23.70 25.05
CA ARG A 346 15.16 -22.37 25.40
C ARG A 346 14.39 -21.80 26.59
N LEU A 347 15.10 -21.13 27.50
CA LEU A 347 14.53 -20.51 28.68
C LEU A 347 13.67 -19.28 28.39
N PHE A 348 13.92 -18.60 27.25
CA PHE A 348 13.24 -17.36 26.89
C PHE A 348 12.57 -17.47 25.54
N SER A 349 11.36 -16.95 25.47
CA SER A 349 10.62 -16.77 24.25
C SER A 349 11.00 -15.46 23.55
N SER A 350 10.78 -15.37 22.24
CA SER A 350 11.01 -14.16 21.46
C SER A 350 9.69 -13.67 20.87
N THR A 351 9.44 -12.36 20.98
CA THR A 351 8.31 -11.70 20.33
C THR A 351 8.77 -11.11 18.99
N TYR A 352 7.98 -11.34 17.97
CA TYR A 352 8.20 -10.83 16.63
C TYR A 352 7.02 -9.96 16.20
N THR A 353 7.31 -8.93 15.42
CA THR A 353 6.32 -8.12 14.70
C THR A 353 6.69 -8.17 13.22
N SER A 354 5.80 -8.69 12.40
CA SER A 354 5.87 -8.60 10.95
C SER A 354 4.88 -7.52 10.50
N GLN A 355 5.32 -6.62 9.66
CA GLN A 355 4.50 -5.57 9.06
C GLN A 355 4.73 -5.58 7.55
N ALA A 356 3.65 -5.53 6.79
CA ALA A 356 3.67 -5.41 5.35
C ALA A 356 2.81 -4.23 4.92
N GLU A 357 3.34 -3.41 4.04
CA GLU A 357 2.67 -2.22 3.52
C GLU A 357 2.84 -2.12 2.01
N MET A 358 1.81 -1.63 1.33
CA MET A 358 1.81 -1.36 -0.09
C MET A 358 1.08 -0.05 -0.36
N VAL A 359 1.72 0.84 -1.11
CA VAL A 359 1.10 2.06 -1.63
C VAL A 359 1.05 2.00 -3.14
N MET A 360 -0.09 2.37 -3.74
CA MET A 360 -0.23 2.54 -5.18
C MET A 360 0.27 3.92 -5.56
N THR A 361 1.34 3.98 -6.34
CA THR A 361 2.06 5.24 -6.64
C THR A 361 1.68 5.84 -7.99
N SER A 362 1.15 5.01 -8.89
CA SER A 362 0.60 5.45 -10.18
C SER A 362 -0.37 4.42 -10.74
N ARG A 363 -1.20 4.82 -11.72
CA ARG A 363 -2.15 3.95 -12.42
C ARG A 363 -2.19 4.28 -13.90
N THR A 364 -2.31 3.26 -14.73
CA THR A 364 -2.62 3.40 -16.15
C THR A 364 -3.83 2.54 -16.53
N ASP A 365 -4.66 3.07 -17.42
CA ASP A 365 -5.77 2.34 -18.04
C ASP A 365 -5.32 1.57 -19.29
N SER A 366 -4.11 1.85 -19.80
CA SER A 366 -3.51 1.14 -20.93
C SER A 366 -2.92 -0.20 -20.47
N ILE A 367 -3.58 -1.30 -20.84
CA ILE A 367 -3.17 -2.67 -20.47
C ILE A 367 -2.30 -3.29 -21.57
N ASP A 368 -1.49 -2.50 -22.26
CA ASP A 368 -0.58 -3.00 -23.31
C ASP A 368 0.53 -3.93 -22.77
N ARG A 369 0.68 -4.01 -21.45
CA ARG A 369 1.61 -4.94 -20.81
C ARG A 369 0.89 -6.19 -20.34
N HIS A 370 0.81 -7.19 -21.18
CA HIS A 370 0.38 -8.51 -20.76
C HIS A 370 1.35 -9.08 -19.72
N MET A 371 0.91 -9.13 -18.44
CA MET A 371 1.61 -9.88 -17.41
C MET A 371 1.47 -11.38 -17.73
N LYS A 372 2.55 -12.00 -18.20
CA LYS A 372 2.60 -13.45 -18.36
C LYS A 372 2.53 -14.10 -16.97
N PHE A 373 1.88 -15.24 -16.88
CA PHE A 373 1.74 -15.96 -15.60
C PHE A 373 3.11 -16.26 -14.95
N ASN A 374 4.10 -16.62 -15.75
CA ASN A 374 5.45 -16.94 -15.28
C ASN A 374 6.21 -15.74 -14.69
N ASP A 375 5.81 -14.51 -15.04
CA ASP A 375 6.46 -13.28 -14.55
C ASP A 375 5.83 -12.80 -13.23
N THR A 376 4.78 -13.49 -12.75
CA THR A 376 4.02 -13.04 -11.58
C THR A 376 4.49 -13.69 -10.30
N PHE A 377 4.36 -12.92 -9.21
CA PHE A 377 4.60 -13.42 -7.86
C PHE A 377 3.39 -14.23 -7.39
N GLY A 378 3.59 -15.51 -7.13
CA GLY A 378 2.50 -16.39 -6.69
C GLY A 378 2.15 -16.22 -5.22
N SER A 379 0.85 -16.36 -4.89
CA SER A 379 0.30 -16.19 -3.54
C SER A 379 0.91 -17.10 -2.45
N ARG A 380 1.52 -18.21 -2.83
CA ARG A 380 2.17 -19.17 -1.91
C ARG A 380 3.68 -18.98 -1.79
N LYS A 381 4.28 -18.05 -2.56
CA LYS A 381 5.71 -17.75 -2.49
C LYS A 381 6.00 -16.84 -1.29
N ILE A 382 7.19 -16.98 -0.73
CA ILE A 382 7.70 -16.13 0.34
C ILE A 382 8.58 -15.07 -0.31
N PHE A 383 8.27 -13.81 -0.06
CA PHE A 383 8.95 -12.70 -0.72
C PHE A 383 10.45 -12.67 -0.40
N SER A 384 10.82 -12.82 0.86
CA SER A 384 12.23 -12.82 1.26
C SER A 384 13.07 -13.95 0.65
N ASP A 385 12.44 -15.03 0.16
CA ASP A 385 13.12 -16.13 -0.54
C ASP A 385 13.28 -15.85 -2.05
N GLN A 386 12.59 -14.84 -2.61
CA GLN A 386 12.53 -14.55 -4.05
C GLN A 386 13.14 -13.21 -4.44
N VAL A 387 13.25 -12.28 -3.51
CA VAL A 387 13.62 -10.88 -3.81
C VAL A 387 15.02 -10.74 -4.41
N ASP A 388 15.94 -11.67 -4.11
CA ASP A 388 17.31 -11.67 -4.67
C ASP A 388 17.31 -11.81 -6.20
N ASN A 389 16.26 -12.38 -6.79
CA ASN A 389 16.11 -12.50 -8.25
C ASN A 389 15.83 -11.16 -8.93
N TYR A 390 15.50 -10.11 -8.17
CA TYR A 390 15.08 -8.79 -8.63
C TYR A 390 16.00 -7.68 -8.09
N TRP A 391 17.21 -8.05 -7.63
CA TRP A 391 18.10 -7.14 -6.95
C TRP A 391 18.55 -5.97 -7.82
N ASP A 392 18.30 -4.74 -7.34
CA ASP A 392 18.87 -3.51 -7.88
C ASP A 392 19.11 -2.54 -6.73
N GLU A 393 20.35 -2.13 -6.54
CA GLU A 393 20.74 -1.30 -5.39
C GLU A 393 20.36 0.18 -5.54
N ASN A 394 20.16 0.64 -6.78
CA ASN A 394 20.01 2.07 -7.10
C ASN A 394 18.62 2.45 -7.64
N PHE A 395 17.65 1.55 -7.64
CA PHE A 395 16.39 1.72 -8.33
C PHE A 395 15.41 2.75 -7.72
N TRP A 396 15.68 3.20 -6.50
CA TRP A 396 14.78 4.10 -5.77
C TRP A 396 14.67 5.52 -6.32
N LYS A 397 15.68 5.97 -7.10
CA LYS A 397 15.86 7.39 -7.43
C LYS A 397 14.69 7.99 -8.22
N ASP A 398 14.03 7.19 -9.05
CA ASP A 398 13.04 7.68 -10.02
C ASP A 398 11.59 7.27 -9.64
N TYR A 399 11.39 6.67 -8.48
CA TYR A 399 10.10 6.14 -8.07
C TYR A 399 9.58 6.79 -6.79
N ASN A 400 8.26 6.88 -6.68
CA ASN A 400 7.61 7.19 -5.43
C ASN A 400 7.62 5.95 -4.53
N ILE A 401 8.10 6.13 -3.30
CA ILE A 401 8.21 5.08 -2.29
C ILE A 401 7.69 5.63 -0.96
N ILE A 402 7.42 4.73 -0.01
CA ILE A 402 7.31 5.15 1.38
C ILE A 402 8.74 5.34 1.89
N GLU A 403 9.11 6.58 2.21
CA GLU A 403 10.45 6.87 2.67
C GLU A 403 10.75 6.13 3.99
N PRO A 404 11.98 5.64 4.20
CA PRO A 404 12.32 5.01 5.46
C PRO A 404 12.26 6.03 6.60
N SER A 405 11.69 5.64 7.74
CA SER A 405 11.83 6.42 8.99
C SER A 405 13.29 6.43 9.46
N GLU A 406 13.67 7.38 10.29
CA GLU A 406 15.02 7.46 10.85
C GLU A 406 15.46 6.14 11.53
N SER A 407 14.53 5.49 12.24
CA SER A 407 14.77 4.20 12.87
C SER A 407 15.01 3.07 11.85
N LEU A 408 14.26 3.07 10.75
CA LEU A 408 14.40 2.11 9.66
C LEU A 408 15.68 2.38 8.88
N GLU A 409 16.01 3.63 8.59
CA GLU A 409 17.24 4.03 7.89
C GLU A 409 18.50 3.63 8.68
N LYS A 410 18.52 3.87 9.99
CA LYS A 410 19.58 3.39 10.89
C LYS A 410 19.73 1.87 10.83
N ALA A 411 18.60 1.14 10.77
CA ALA A 411 18.60 -0.32 10.63
C ALA A 411 19.14 -0.75 9.26
N VAL A 412 18.72 -0.12 8.18
CA VAL A 412 19.21 -0.35 6.81
C VAL A 412 20.73 -0.18 6.77
N ASN A 413 21.23 0.95 7.28
CA ASN A 413 22.67 1.25 7.31
C ASN A 413 23.47 0.25 8.15
N LYS A 414 22.89 -0.23 9.27
CA LYS A 414 23.52 -1.25 10.11
C LYS A 414 23.56 -2.63 9.45
N LEU A 415 22.52 -2.99 8.70
CA LEU A 415 22.43 -4.28 8.00
C LEU A 415 23.30 -4.32 6.73
N ARG A 416 23.53 -3.15 6.09
CA ARG A 416 24.40 -3.03 4.91
C ARG A 416 25.91 -3.11 5.24
N LYS A 417 26.33 -2.62 6.42
CA LYS A 417 27.75 -2.54 6.82
C LYS A 417 28.39 -3.89 7.16
N LYS A 418 27.72 -4.97 6.86
CA LYS A 418 28.16 -6.37 7.11
C LYS A 418 27.98 -7.23 5.91
#